data_91742140fb3c4463d4c5a0bc7509ea1b
#
_entry.id   91742140fb3c4463d4c5a0bc7509ea1b
#
_cell.length_a   1.000
_cell.length_b   1.000
_cell.length_c   1.000
_cell.angle_alpha   90.00
_cell.angle_beta   90.00
_cell.angle_gamma   90.00
#
_symmetry.space_group_name_H-M   'P 1'
#
loop_
_entity.id
_entity.type
_entity.pdbx_description
1 polymer ?
#
loop_
_entity_poly.entity_id
_entity_poly.type
_entity_poly.pdbx_seq_one_letter_code
_entity_poly.pdbx_strand_id
1 'polypeptide(L)'
;MPETVSPSPPATPRPSATVILVRDGREGIEVFLMERSNVGMFGGLHVFPGGKVDGADHAERWEEFANGLDDTRASEVLGMDRGGLAYWVACIRECFEEAGVLLASRDDGELLPLTDPDRRMRFGDWRTRLNAREEGVFEAMCESERLGLATDRIAYVGHWITP
;
A
#
# COMPACT_ATOMS: atom_id res chain seq x y z
N MET A 1 18.07 -45.65 -15.75
CA MET A 1 16.70 -45.09 -15.81
C MET A 1 16.81 -43.69 -15.26
N PRO A 2 16.57 -42.62 -16.02
CA PRO A 2 16.52 -41.28 -15.44
C PRO A 2 15.24 -41.17 -14.58
N GLU A 3 15.40 -40.74 -13.32
CA GLU A 3 14.29 -40.42 -12.43
C GLU A 3 13.48 -39.26 -13.03
N THR A 4 12.22 -39.51 -13.31
CA THR A 4 11.27 -38.47 -13.68
C THR A 4 10.95 -37.65 -12.43
N VAL A 5 11.59 -36.49 -12.30
CA VAL A 5 11.23 -35.48 -11.29
C VAL A 5 9.83 -35.00 -11.65
N SER A 6 8.83 -35.38 -10.86
CA SER A 6 7.49 -34.81 -10.98
C SER A 6 7.56 -33.31 -10.75
N PRO A 7 6.94 -32.48 -11.61
CA PRO A 7 6.92 -31.04 -11.38
C PRO A 7 6.25 -30.73 -10.04
N SER A 8 6.88 -29.89 -9.22
CA SER A 8 6.27 -29.39 -8.00
C SER A 8 4.94 -28.66 -8.33
N PRO A 9 3.91 -28.79 -7.50
CA PRO A 9 2.68 -28.04 -7.71
C PRO A 9 2.98 -26.53 -7.76
N PRO A 10 2.26 -25.76 -8.58
CA PRO A 10 2.46 -24.32 -8.66
C PRO A 10 2.25 -23.68 -7.30
N ALA A 11 3.08 -22.68 -6.98
CA ALA A 11 2.96 -21.94 -5.73
C ALA A 11 1.62 -21.20 -5.66
N THR A 12 0.98 -21.19 -4.48
CA THR A 12 -0.25 -20.42 -4.29
C THR A 12 0.10 -18.93 -4.33
N PRO A 13 -0.54 -18.13 -5.20
CA PRO A 13 -0.34 -16.68 -5.25
C PRO A 13 -0.63 -16.02 -3.90
N ARG A 14 0.20 -15.08 -3.51
CA ARG A 14 0.00 -14.29 -2.29
C ARG A 14 -0.60 -12.94 -2.65
N PRO A 15 -1.71 -12.52 -2.00
CA PRO A 15 -2.28 -11.19 -2.19
C PRO A 15 -1.24 -10.11 -1.96
N SER A 16 -1.15 -9.17 -2.89
CA SER A 16 -0.23 -8.02 -2.81
C SER A 16 -0.86 -6.82 -3.50
N ALA A 17 -0.50 -5.63 -3.04
CA ALA A 17 -0.95 -4.38 -3.63
C ALA A 17 0.26 -3.49 -3.97
N THR A 18 0.20 -2.82 -5.09
CA THR A 18 1.25 -1.91 -5.58
C THR A 18 0.61 -0.62 -6.05
N VAL A 19 1.20 0.52 -5.69
CA VAL A 19 0.72 1.83 -6.12
C VAL A 19 1.66 2.48 -7.13
N ILE A 20 1.08 3.02 -8.19
CA ILE A 20 1.78 3.88 -9.14
C ILE A 20 1.48 5.32 -8.75
N LEU A 21 2.44 5.99 -8.11
CA LEU A 21 2.31 7.41 -7.77
C LEU A 21 2.64 8.26 -8.98
N VAL A 22 1.75 9.17 -9.31
CA VAL A 22 1.91 10.10 -10.42
C VAL A 22 1.69 11.54 -9.96
N ARG A 23 2.36 12.47 -10.64
CA ARG A 23 2.13 13.91 -10.44
C ARG A 23 2.30 14.65 -11.75
N ASP A 24 1.75 15.86 -11.82
CA ASP A 24 2.04 16.78 -12.89
C ASP A 24 3.48 17.31 -12.76
N GLY A 25 4.28 17.08 -13.78
CA GLY A 25 5.63 17.59 -13.91
C GLY A 25 5.69 18.74 -14.94
N ARG A 26 6.87 19.34 -15.12
CA ARG A 26 7.05 20.45 -16.07
C ARG A 26 6.89 20.06 -17.53
N GLU A 27 7.21 18.83 -17.87
CA GLU A 27 7.21 18.31 -19.26
C GLU A 27 6.16 17.21 -19.49
N GLY A 28 5.26 16.98 -18.50
CA GLY A 28 4.24 15.95 -18.54
C GLY A 28 4.13 15.21 -17.22
N ILE A 29 3.49 14.06 -17.24
CA ILE A 29 3.30 13.23 -16.05
C ILE A 29 4.63 12.64 -15.59
N GLU A 30 4.96 12.84 -14.32
CA GLU A 30 6.07 12.20 -13.64
C GLU A 30 5.56 11.01 -12.82
N VAL A 31 6.32 9.91 -12.86
CA VAL A 31 6.02 8.67 -12.14
C VAL A 31 7.10 8.45 -11.09
N PHE A 32 6.69 8.13 -9.87
CA PHE A 32 7.61 7.83 -8.78
C PHE A 32 8.03 6.36 -8.82
N LEU A 33 9.33 6.12 -8.78
CA LEU A 33 9.93 4.79 -8.65
C LEU A 33 10.96 4.81 -7.53
N MET A 34 11.05 3.69 -6.82
CA MET A 34 12.08 3.46 -5.82
C MET A 34 13.18 2.56 -6.40
N GLU A 35 14.42 2.81 -6.04
CA GLU A 35 15.50 1.86 -6.30
C GLU A 35 15.49 0.79 -5.20
N ARG A 36 15.33 -0.45 -5.58
CA ARG A 36 15.40 -1.59 -4.65
C ARG A 36 16.83 -1.79 -4.20
N SER A 37 17.03 -2.02 -2.90
CA SER A 37 18.36 -2.27 -2.33
C SER A 37 19.11 -3.36 -3.12
N ASN A 38 20.41 -3.19 -3.32
CA ASN A 38 21.26 -4.11 -4.10
C ASN A 38 21.46 -5.50 -3.47
N VAL A 39 20.64 -5.86 -2.48
CA VAL A 39 20.69 -7.16 -1.78
C VAL A 39 19.56 -8.04 -2.31
N GLY A 40 19.95 -9.17 -2.94
CA GLY A 40 19.02 -10.19 -3.43
C GLY A 40 18.91 -10.27 -4.97
N MET A 41 18.10 -11.22 -5.44
CA MET A 41 17.98 -11.59 -6.87
C MET A 41 17.49 -10.45 -7.79
N PHE A 42 16.89 -9.40 -7.24
CA PHE A 42 16.31 -8.27 -7.98
C PHE A 42 16.85 -6.92 -7.47
N GLY A 43 18.07 -6.88 -6.94
CA GLY A 43 18.73 -5.63 -6.49
C GLY A 43 18.97 -4.65 -7.63
N GLY A 44 18.89 -3.35 -7.36
CA GLY A 44 19.13 -2.27 -8.33
C GLY A 44 18.01 -2.02 -9.34
N LEU A 45 16.90 -2.77 -9.28
CA LEU A 45 15.74 -2.50 -10.11
C LEU A 45 14.90 -1.34 -9.55
N HIS A 46 14.33 -0.55 -10.45
CA HIS A 46 13.35 0.45 -10.11
C HIS A 46 11.98 -0.23 -9.98
N VAL A 47 11.32 0.00 -8.86
CA VAL A 47 10.04 -0.62 -8.51
C VAL A 47 9.05 0.43 -8.00
N PHE A 48 7.78 0.15 -8.14
CA PHE A 48 6.73 0.91 -7.48
C PHE A 48 6.62 0.51 -6.01
N PRO A 49 6.21 1.42 -5.10
CA PRO A 49 5.90 1.07 -3.72
C PRO A 49 4.79 0.02 -3.65
N GLY A 50 4.94 -0.95 -2.78
CA GLY A 50 3.92 -1.96 -2.58
C GLY A 50 4.44 -3.24 -1.94
N GLY A 51 3.52 -4.02 -1.40
CA GLY A 51 3.85 -5.25 -0.69
C GLY A 51 2.65 -6.15 -0.48
N LYS A 52 2.72 -7.00 0.53
CA LYS A 52 1.68 -7.99 0.83
C LYS A 52 0.47 -7.34 1.45
N VAL A 53 -0.69 -7.90 1.15
CA VAL A 53 -1.90 -7.63 1.94
C VAL A 53 -1.80 -8.48 3.20
N ASP A 54 -1.72 -7.84 4.36
CA ASP A 54 -1.62 -8.49 5.66
C ASP A 54 -2.99 -8.74 6.28
N GLY A 55 -3.06 -9.64 7.28
CA GLY A 55 -4.32 -9.92 7.98
C GLY A 55 -4.95 -8.69 8.64
N ALA A 56 -4.14 -7.76 9.12
CA ALA A 56 -4.60 -6.51 9.71
C ALA A 56 -5.26 -5.55 8.70
N ASP A 57 -4.91 -5.64 7.41
CA ASP A 57 -5.51 -4.82 6.36
C ASP A 57 -6.98 -5.23 6.08
N HIS A 58 -7.41 -6.42 6.52
CA HIS A 58 -8.78 -6.93 6.40
C HIS A 58 -9.71 -6.56 7.56
N ALA A 59 -9.28 -5.73 8.51
CA ALA A 59 -10.14 -5.33 9.63
C ALA A 59 -11.32 -4.47 9.14
N GLU A 60 -12.54 -4.78 9.61
CA GLU A 60 -13.76 -4.03 9.26
C GLU A 60 -13.67 -2.54 9.60
N ARG A 61 -12.88 -2.20 10.62
CA ARG A 61 -12.64 -0.80 11.01
C ARG A 61 -12.03 0.08 9.93
N TRP A 62 -11.42 -0.48 8.90
CA TRP A 62 -10.85 0.34 7.81
C TRP A 62 -11.92 1.11 7.03
N GLU A 63 -13.18 0.68 7.06
CA GLU A 63 -14.28 1.45 6.49
C GLU A 63 -14.49 2.81 7.17
N GLU A 64 -14.16 2.91 8.47
CA GLU A 64 -14.23 4.16 9.24
C GLU A 64 -13.16 5.17 8.81
N PHE A 65 -12.06 4.69 8.28
CA PHE A 65 -10.92 5.50 7.83
C PHE A 65 -10.89 5.72 6.31
N ALA A 66 -11.61 4.93 5.53
CA ALA A 66 -11.57 4.98 4.07
C ALA A 66 -12.43 6.12 3.52
N ASN A 67 -11.85 7.00 2.72
CA ASN A 67 -12.59 8.08 2.09
C ASN A 67 -13.28 7.60 0.80
N GLY A 68 -14.62 7.60 0.80
CA GLY A 68 -15.42 7.38 -0.41
C GLY A 68 -15.37 5.98 -1.01
N LEU A 69 -14.82 4.99 -0.29
CA LEU A 69 -14.74 3.60 -0.72
C LEU A 69 -14.99 2.67 0.46
N ASP A 70 -16.00 1.82 0.38
CA ASP A 70 -16.28 0.73 1.30
C ASP A 70 -15.80 -0.63 0.75
N ASP A 71 -15.87 -1.69 1.56
CA ASP A 71 -15.42 -3.02 1.14
C ASP A 71 -16.26 -3.59 -0.01
N THR A 72 -17.56 -3.31 -0.02
CA THR A 72 -18.46 -3.77 -1.07
C THR A 72 -18.03 -3.22 -2.42
N ARG A 73 -17.83 -1.91 -2.49
CA ARG A 73 -17.42 -1.24 -3.72
C ARG A 73 -16.01 -1.61 -4.16
N ALA A 74 -15.08 -1.71 -3.21
CA ALA A 74 -13.72 -2.16 -3.49
C ALA A 74 -13.70 -3.60 -4.04
N SER A 75 -14.50 -4.49 -3.45
CA SER A 75 -14.62 -5.88 -3.89
C SER A 75 -15.24 -5.99 -5.29
N GLU A 76 -16.28 -5.21 -5.58
CA GLU A 76 -16.85 -5.13 -6.94
C GLU A 76 -15.80 -4.74 -7.98
N VAL A 77 -14.99 -3.71 -7.70
CA VAL A 77 -13.92 -3.24 -8.60
C VAL A 77 -12.89 -4.32 -8.88
N LEU A 78 -12.55 -5.14 -7.88
CA LEU A 78 -11.58 -6.23 -8.01
C LEU A 78 -12.19 -7.54 -8.53
N GLY A 79 -13.53 -7.63 -8.65
CA GLY A 79 -14.22 -8.87 -9.01
C GLY A 79 -14.14 -9.92 -7.91
N MET A 80 -14.17 -9.51 -6.66
CA MET A 80 -14.12 -10.36 -5.47
C MET A 80 -15.46 -10.34 -4.73
N ASP A 81 -15.75 -11.40 -3.96
CA ASP A 81 -16.96 -11.46 -3.14
C ASP A 81 -16.90 -10.50 -1.95
N ARG A 82 -15.70 -10.32 -1.35
CA ARG A 82 -15.43 -9.46 -0.19
C ARG A 82 -13.92 -9.27 0.03
N GLY A 83 -13.56 -8.33 0.90
CA GLY A 83 -12.18 -8.09 1.32
C GLY A 83 -11.38 -7.24 0.32
N GLY A 84 -12.06 -6.56 -0.60
CA GLY A 84 -11.43 -5.71 -1.59
C GLY A 84 -10.75 -4.49 -1.00
N LEU A 85 -11.34 -3.87 0.05
CA LEU A 85 -10.80 -2.68 0.69
C LEU A 85 -9.39 -2.91 1.26
N ALA A 86 -9.09 -4.15 1.69
CA ALA A 86 -7.77 -4.50 2.20
C ALA A 86 -6.62 -4.20 1.21
N TYR A 87 -6.87 -4.26 -0.09
CA TYR A 87 -5.86 -3.95 -1.11
C TYR A 87 -5.54 -2.45 -1.16
N TRP A 88 -6.54 -1.57 -0.97
CA TRP A 88 -6.31 -0.12 -0.86
C TRP A 88 -5.59 0.23 0.43
N VAL A 89 -5.99 -0.37 1.54
CA VAL A 89 -5.31 -0.19 2.84
C VAL A 89 -3.85 -0.62 2.76
N ALA A 90 -3.58 -1.83 2.25
CA ALA A 90 -2.22 -2.35 2.06
C ALA A 90 -1.39 -1.44 1.14
N CYS A 91 -1.98 -0.97 0.04
CA CYS A 91 -1.35 -0.08 -0.91
C CYS A 91 -0.88 1.23 -0.25
N ILE A 92 -1.73 1.85 0.58
CA ILE A 92 -1.41 3.10 1.30
C ILE A 92 -0.37 2.83 2.40
N ARG A 93 -0.53 1.76 3.16
CA ARG A 93 0.39 1.36 4.23
C ARG A 93 1.79 1.09 3.68
N GLU A 94 1.91 0.24 2.68
CA GLU A 94 3.19 -0.11 2.06
C GLU A 94 3.86 1.11 1.41
N CYS A 95 3.08 1.99 0.76
CA CYS A 95 3.59 3.24 0.21
C CYS A 95 4.22 4.12 1.29
N PHE A 96 3.58 4.22 2.45
CA PHE A 96 4.13 4.98 3.58
C PHE A 96 5.35 4.29 4.19
N GLU A 97 5.32 2.96 4.39
CA GLU A 97 6.44 2.19 4.91
C GLU A 97 7.68 2.30 4.03
N GLU A 98 7.53 2.07 2.73
CA GLU A 98 8.67 2.01 1.81
C GLU A 98 9.13 3.39 1.33
N ALA A 99 8.22 4.23 0.88
CA ALA A 99 8.53 5.52 0.27
C ALA A 99 8.42 6.72 1.22
N GLY A 100 7.77 6.57 2.38
CA GLY A 100 7.45 7.70 3.26
C GLY A 100 6.38 8.63 2.69
N VAL A 101 5.65 8.19 1.67
CA VAL A 101 4.55 8.94 1.06
C VAL A 101 3.24 8.42 1.66
N LEU A 102 2.55 9.28 2.39
CA LEU A 102 1.29 8.96 3.03
C LEU A 102 0.12 9.47 2.19
N LEU A 103 -0.68 8.56 1.66
CA LEU A 103 -1.91 8.88 0.93
C LEU A 103 -3.08 8.94 1.92
N ALA A 104 -3.13 10.02 2.69
CA ALA A 104 -4.18 10.28 3.67
C ALA A 104 -4.49 11.78 3.73
N SER A 105 -5.70 12.10 4.16
CA SER A 105 -6.18 13.45 4.39
C SER A 105 -6.62 13.64 5.84
N ARG A 106 -6.90 14.86 6.22
CA ARG A 106 -7.65 15.22 7.42
C ARG A 106 -9.05 15.71 7.03
N ASP A 107 -9.74 16.27 7.99
CA ASP A 107 -11.15 16.73 7.88
C ASP A 107 -11.41 17.69 6.70
N ASP A 108 -10.38 18.34 6.15
CA ASP A 108 -10.47 19.23 5.00
C ASP A 108 -10.47 18.53 3.64
N GLY A 109 -10.24 17.20 3.63
CA GLY A 109 -10.19 16.38 2.41
C GLY A 109 -8.92 16.55 1.56
N GLU A 110 -8.00 17.45 1.95
CA GLU A 110 -6.73 17.63 1.25
C GLU A 110 -5.69 16.62 1.74
N LEU A 111 -4.85 16.13 0.82
CA LEU A 111 -3.75 15.23 1.17
C LEU A 111 -2.83 15.91 2.19
N LEU A 112 -2.50 15.20 3.25
CA LEU A 112 -1.68 15.69 4.34
C LEU A 112 -0.22 15.87 3.88
N PRO A 113 0.31 17.09 3.72
CA PRO A 113 1.70 17.27 3.34
C PRO A 113 2.62 17.00 4.55
N LEU A 114 3.61 16.15 4.36
CA LEU A 114 4.65 15.84 5.36
C LEU A 114 5.88 16.77 5.18
N THR A 115 5.66 18.05 4.87
CA THR A 115 6.72 19.04 4.62
C THR A 115 7.14 19.81 5.85
N ASP A 116 6.23 19.98 6.81
CA ASP A 116 6.50 20.63 8.10
C ASP A 116 7.48 19.78 8.94
N PRO A 117 8.54 20.36 9.54
CA PRO A 117 9.58 19.60 10.25
C PRO A 117 9.05 18.78 11.43
N ASP A 118 8.16 19.34 12.25
CA ASP A 118 7.63 18.63 13.43
C ASP A 118 6.71 17.48 13.00
N ARG A 119 5.91 17.72 11.97
CA ARG A 119 5.07 16.68 11.37
C ARG A 119 5.92 15.59 10.76
N ARG A 120 6.98 15.95 10.01
CA ARG A 120 7.90 14.99 9.42
C ARG A 120 8.56 14.11 10.48
N MET A 121 8.99 14.68 11.59
CA MET A 121 9.58 13.94 12.69
C MET A 121 8.55 12.96 13.29
N ARG A 122 7.36 13.44 13.65
CA ARG A 122 6.30 12.61 14.24
C ARG A 122 5.87 11.47 13.33
N PHE A 123 5.67 11.72 12.04
CA PHE A 123 5.34 10.66 11.07
C PHE A 123 6.54 9.75 10.77
N GLY A 124 7.76 10.24 10.90
CA GLY A 124 8.98 9.43 10.89
C GLY A 124 9.01 8.39 12.01
N ASP A 125 8.58 8.77 13.22
CA ASP A 125 8.45 7.84 14.35
C ASP A 125 7.39 6.76 14.07
N TRP A 126 6.22 7.14 13.56
CA TRP A 126 5.21 6.18 13.12
C TRP A 126 5.74 5.20 12.07
N ARG A 127 6.44 5.73 11.05
CA ARG A 127 7.05 4.90 10.00
C ARG A 127 8.10 3.94 10.56
N THR A 128 8.89 4.38 11.53
CA THR A 128 9.89 3.53 12.18
C THR A 128 9.24 2.35 12.88
N ARG A 129 8.13 2.58 13.61
CA ARG A 129 7.36 1.54 14.29
C ARG A 129 6.69 0.57 13.30
N LEU A 130 6.15 1.09 12.18
CA LEU A 130 5.62 0.26 11.10
C LEU A 130 6.71 -0.66 10.51
N ASN A 131 7.87 -0.12 10.19
CA ASN A 131 9.00 -0.90 9.69
C ASN A 131 9.52 -1.92 10.71
N ALA A 132 9.35 -1.67 12.00
CA ALA A 132 9.61 -2.62 13.08
C ALA A 132 8.51 -3.70 13.22
N ARG A 133 7.45 -3.62 12.40
CA ARG A 133 6.30 -4.53 12.38
C ARG A 133 5.56 -4.61 13.73
N GLU A 134 5.47 -3.48 14.43
CA GLU A 134 4.65 -3.38 15.62
C GLU A 134 3.16 -3.56 15.24
N GLU A 135 2.48 -4.45 15.95
CA GLU A 135 1.08 -4.77 15.67
C GLU A 135 0.16 -3.56 15.91
N GLY A 136 -0.81 -3.34 15.03
CA GLY A 136 -1.81 -2.28 15.13
C GLY A 136 -1.30 -0.85 14.94
N VAL A 137 -0.03 -0.64 14.60
CA VAL A 137 0.59 0.70 14.50
C VAL A 137 -0.07 1.56 13.42
N PHE A 138 -0.42 0.99 12.27
CA PHE A 138 -1.02 1.77 11.18
C PHE A 138 -2.40 2.30 11.57
N GLU A 139 -3.21 1.46 12.21
CA GLU A 139 -4.51 1.85 12.76
C GLU A 139 -4.37 2.91 13.85
N ALA A 140 -3.47 2.69 14.83
CA ALA A 140 -3.20 3.65 15.90
C ALA A 140 -2.72 5.00 15.37
N MET A 141 -1.94 5.02 14.30
CA MET A 141 -1.54 6.24 13.61
C MET A 141 -2.76 6.96 13.03
N CYS A 142 -3.63 6.24 12.32
CA CYS A 142 -4.83 6.84 11.72
C CYS A 142 -5.74 7.45 12.79
N GLU A 143 -5.97 6.77 13.90
CA GLU A 143 -6.73 7.29 15.03
C GLU A 143 -6.08 8.53 15.65
N SER A 144 -4.82 8.43 16.06
CA SER A 144 -4.11 9.49 16.78
C SER A 144 -3.96 10.77 15.97
N GLU A 145 -3.73 10.63 14.67
CA GLU A 145 -3.51 11.74 13.75
C GLU A 145 -4.81 12.20 13.06
N ARG A 146 -5.95 11.54 13.33
CA ARG A 146 -7.27 11.79 12.72
C ARG A 146 -7.18 11.78 11.20
N LEU A 147 -6.74 10.65 10.66
CA LEU A 147 -6.53 10.49 9.23
C LEU A 147 -7.70 9.76 8.56
N GLY A 148 -8.10 10.26 7.40
CA GLY A 148 -8.86 9.50 6.41
C GLY A 148 -7.91 9.02 5.32
N LEU A 149 -7.93 7.71 5.03
CA LEU A 149 -7.14 7.15 3.93
C LEU A 149 -7.72 7.62 2.60
N ALA A 150 -6.88 8.13 1.71
CA ALA A 150 -7.29 8.71 0.42
C ALA A 150 -7.62 7.62 -0.62
N THR A 151 -8.49 6.69 -0.25
CA THR A 151 -8.91 5.57 -1.11
C THR A 151 -9.67 6.04 -2.34
N ASP A 152 -10.37 7.18 -2.26
CA ASP A 152 -11.07 7.87 -3.34
C ASP A 152 -10.13 8.44 -4.41
N ARG A 153 -8.84 8.58 -4.10
CA ARG A 153 -7.81 9.10 -5.03
C ARG A 153 -6.98 8.00 -5.69
N ILE A 154 -7.29 6.74 -5.41
CA ILE A 154 -6.59 5.58 -5.96
C ILE A 154 -7.51 4.83 -6.93
N ALA A 155 -7.15 4.83 -8.20
CA ALA A 155 -7.85 4.08 -9.23
C ALA A 155 -7.23 2.70 -9.44
N TYR A 156 -8.07 1.67 -9.57
CA TYR A 156 -7.63 0.35 -9.97
C TYR A 156 -7.21 0.32 -11.45
N VAL A 157 -6.04 -0.20 -11.73
CA VAL A 157 -5.48 -0.28 -13.10
C VAL A 157 -5.54 -1.71 -13.64
N GLY A 158 -5.27 -2.69 -12.82
CA GLY A 158 -5.26 -4.09 -13.22
C GLY A 158 -4.57 -5.00 -12.21
N HIS A 159 -4.64 -6.30 -12.45
CA HIS A 159 -3.91 -7.30 -11.66
C HIS A 159 -3.27 -8.35 -12.57
N TRP A 160 -2.26 -9.03 -12.04
CA TRP A 160 -1.60 -10.15 -12.68
C TRP A 160 -1.16 -11.17 -11.63
N ILE A 161 -1.04 -12.41 -12.04
CA ILE A 161 -0.48 -13.48 -11.22
C ILE A 161 0.90 -13.81 -11.78
N THR A 162 1.93 -13.58 -10.95
CA THR A 162 3.30 -13.96 -11.31
C THR A 162 3.49 -15.46 -11.19
N PRO A 163 4.20 -16.11 -12.13
CA PRO A 163 4.48 -17.55 -12.11
C PRO A 163 5.36 -17.96 -10.94
#